data_a10bd442751485b966821a1ed3c3df1f
#
_entry.id   a10bd442751485b966821a1ed3c3df1f
#
_cell.length_a   1.000
_cell.length_b   1.000
_cell.length_c   1.000
_cell.angle_alpha   90.00
_cell.angle_beta   90.00
_cell.angle_gamma   90.00
#
_symmetry.space_group_name_H-M   'P 1'
#
loop_
_entity.id
_entity.type
_entity.pdbx_description
1 polymer ?
#
loop_
_entity_poly.entity_id
_entity_poly.type
_entity_poly.pdbx_seq_one_letter_code
_entity_poly.pdbx_strand_id
1 'polypeptide(L)'
;MPPSIAVIIPCLDEETAIERVVRGMRAALPESAIYVYDNGSTDHTVEKAAEAGAVVRTEPLRGKGNVVRRMFADVEADVYVLVDGDGTYDAAAAPRMVQRLLDEQLDLVNGARVSSLAGAYRAGHRSGNALLTWMVARIFGDRFRDLLSGYRVMSRRFVKSFPAVATGFEIETELTVHALELRMPVGEVETRYDERPAGSVSKLRTWSDGLRIVRTIVRLVKEERPLQFFFAIAAALAAASIILAWPVLQEYERTGLVPRFPTAILSTGVMILASLSLTCGFVLDTVTRGRREMKRLHYLRERAPVPAAHGVSSTIQRRGVSGST
;
A
#
# COMPACT_ATOMS: atom_id res chain seq x y z
N MET A 1 -6.50 -29.71 4.16
CA MET A 1 -6.29 -29.11 5.49
C MET A 1 -6.86 -27.71 5.43
N PRO A 2 -7.44 -27.19 6.52
CA PRO A 2 -7.84 -25.78 6.57
C PRO A 2 -6.63 -24.87 6.36
N PRO A 3 -6.79 -23.67 5.78
CA PRO A 3 -5.69 -22.76 5.59
C PRO A 3 -5.13 -22.29 6.93
N SER A 4 -3.82 -22.22 7.04
CA SER A 4 -3.13 -21.65 8.19
C SER A 4 -3.30 -20.14 8.21
N ILE A 5 -3.69 -19.58 9.37
CA ILE A 5 -3.91 -18.14 9.55
C ILE A 5 -2.89 -17.60 10.55
N ALA A 6 -2.19 -16.54 10.18
CA ALA A 6 -1.32 -15.79 11.07
C ALA A 6 -1.83 -14.36 11.25
N VAL A 7 -2.05 -13.97 12.50
CA VAL A 7 -2.28 -12.56 12.88
C VAL A 7 -0.94 -11.92 13.19
N ILE A 8 -0.62 -10.82 12.55
CA ILE A 8 0.65 -10.11 12.67
C ILE A 8 0.40 -8.67 13.11
N ILE A 9 0.99 -8.28 14.24
CA ILE A 9 0.68 -7.03 14.94
C ILE A 9 1.99 -6.24 15.16
N PRO A 10 2.22 -5.16 14.41
CA PRO A 10 3.34 -4.26 14.68
C PRO A 10 3.04 -3.38 15.90
N CYS A 11 3.96 -3.29 16.84
CA CYS A 11 3.81 -2.54 18.08
C CYS A 11 4.98 -1.61 18.36
N LEU A 12 4.66 -0.48 19.00
CA LEU A 12 5.62 0.43 19.60
C LEU A 12 4.90 1.26 20.67
N ASP A 13 5.24 1.03 21.97
CA ASP A 13 4.64 1.70 23.13
C ASP A 13 3.10 1.67 23.09
N GLU A 14 2.51 0.47 23.13
CA GLU A 14 1.06 0.22 23.08
C GLU A 14 0.58 -0.60 24.28
N GLU A 15 1.25 -0.44 25.45
CA GLU A 15 0.94 -1.23 26.67
C GLU A 15 -0.53 -1.14 27.13
N THR A 16 -1.22 -0.03 26.80
CA THR A 16 -2.63 0.19 27.19
C THR A 16 -3.62 -0.58 26.34
N ALA A 17 -3.22 -1.05 25.16
CA ALA A 17 -4.10 -1.62 24.15
C ALA A 17 -3.75 -3.06 23.77
N ILE A 18 -2.46 -3.41 23.78
CA ILE A 18 -1.97 -4.65 23.14
C ILE A 18 -2.60 -5.92 23.70
N GLU A 19 -2.81 -6.00 25.02
CA GLU A 19 -3.46 -7.14 25.64
C GLU A 19 -4.89 -7.38 25.09
N ARG A 20 -5.68 -6.29 24.99
CA ARG A 20 -7.03 -6.33 24.42
C ARG A 20 -7.02 -6.75 22.96
N VAL A 21 -6.06 -6.24 22.17
CA VAL A 21 -5.93 -6.60 20.74
C VAL A 21 -5.62 -8.08 20.57
N VAL A 22 -4.62 -8.60 21.29
CA VAL A 22 -4.24 -10.02 21.23
C VAL A 22 -5.38 -10.92 21.66
N ARG A 23 -6.03 -10.64 22.80
CA ARG A 23 -7.18 -11.43 23.28
C ARG A 23 -8.37 -11.34 22.33
N GLY A 24 -8.66 -10.16 21.78
CA GLY A 24 -9.72 -9.97 20.80
C GLY A 24 -9.49 -10.78 19.52
N MET A 25 -8.27 -10.76 18.99
CA MET A 25 -7.89 -11.56 17.81
C MET A 25 -7.93 -13.06 18.12
N ARG A 26 -7.50 -13.50 19.30
CA ARG A 26 -7.61 -14.90 19.74
C ARG A 26 -9.05 -15.36 19.81
N ALA A 27 -9.95 -14.54 20.33
CA ALA A 27 -11.38 -14.86 20.39
C ALA A 27 -12.02 -14.90 18.99
N ALA A 28 -11.63 -13.99 18.09
CA ALA A 28 -12.17 -13.92 16.74
C ALA A 28 -11.63 -15.02 15.81
N LEU A 29 -10.37 -15.39 15.96
CA LEU A 29 -9.67 -16.40 15.15
C LEU A 29 -8.95 -17.41 16.06
N PRO A 30 -9.66 -18.34 16.72
CA PRO A 30 -9.09 -19.22 17.76
C PRO A 30 -7.92 -20.10 17.29
N GLU A 31 -7.94 -20.54 16.03
CA GLU A 31 -6.92 -21.43 15.46
C GLU A 31 -5.73 -20.67 14.84
N SER A 32 -5.74 -19.34 14.91
CA SER A 32 -4.66 -18.55 14.34
C SER A 32 -3.42 -18.47 15.24
N ALA A 33 -2.24 -18.42 14.65
CA ALA A 33 -1.02 -18.04 15.35
C ALA A 33 -0.97 -16.51 15.43
N ILE A 34 -0.75 -15.94 16.63
CA ILE A 34 -0.69 -14.49 16.84
C ILE A 34 0.76 -14.10 17.11
N TYR A 35 1.28 -13.22 16.26
CA TYR A 35 2.64 -12.69 16.36
C TYR A 35 2.56 -11.19 16.65
N VAL A 36 3.28 -10.74 17.68
CA VAL A 36 3.51 -9.33 17.98
C VAL A 36 4.96 -9.02 17.71
N TYR A 37 5.21 -8.00 16.87
CA TYR A 37 6.55 -7.54 16.60
C TYR A 37 6.77 -6.18 17.24
N ASP A 38 7.58 -6.18 18.26
CA ASP A 38 7.99 -4.97 18.98
C ASP A 38 9.06 -4.20 18.21
N ASN A 39 8.87 -2.91 18.05
CA ASN A 39 9.81 -2.01 17.38
C ASN A 39 10.62 -1.17 18.38
N GLY A 40 10.96 -1.76 19.52
CA GLY A 40 11.73 -1.15 20.59
C GLY A 40 10.88 -0.31 21.52
N SER A 41 9.78 -0.84 22.03
CA SER A 41 8.97 -0.24 23.08
C SER A 41 9.80 0.01 24.33
N THR A 42 9.43 1.03 25.08
CA THR A 42 10.06 1.42 26.35
C THR A 42 9.11 1.24 27.53
N ASP A 43 7.89 0.81 27.26
CA ASP A 43 6.83 0.49 28.21
C ASP A 43 6.65 -1.04 28.37
N HIS A 44 5.58 -1.48 29.00
CA HIS A 44 5.28 -2.90 29.23
C HIS A 44 4.55 -3.58 28.06
N THR A 45 4.72 -3.10 26.81
CA THR A 45 4.06 -3.67 25.62
C THR A 45 4.45 -5.14 25.41
N VAL A 46 5.73 -5.48 25.53
CA VAL A 46 6.28 -6.82 25.29
C VAL A 46 5.72 -7.83 26.28
N GLU A 47 5.77 -7.50 27.57
CA GLU A 47 5.29 -8.36 28.66
C GLU A 47 3.79 -8.64 28.50
N LYS A 48 2.98 -7.60 28.32
CA LYS A 48 1.52 -7.72 28.17
C LYS A 48 1.12 -8.51 26.93
N ALA A 49 1.85 -8.37 25.82
CA ALA A 49 1.60 -9.15 24.61
C ALA A 49 1.89 -10.65 24.83
N ALA A 50 3.00 -10.96 25.53
CA ALA A 50 3.36 -12.34 25.87
C ALA A 50 2.36 -12.98 26.85
N GLU A 51 1.95 -12.26 27.89
CA GLU A 51 0.94 -12.71 28.86
C GLU A 51 -0.43 -12.94 28.21
N ALA A 52 -0.77 -12.18 27.18
CA ALA A 52 -1.97 -12.40 26.37
C ALA A 52 -1.87 -13.61 25.43
N GLY A 53 -0.71 -14.28 25.36
CA GLY A 53 -0.47 -15.50 24.59
C GLY A 53 0.01 -15.28 23.16
N ALA A 54 0.56 -14.11 22.82
CA ALA A 54 1.18 -13.86 21.54
C ALA A 54 2.63 -14.37 21.50
N VAL A 55 3.10 -14.76 20.32
CA VAL A 55 4.53 -14.96 20.04
C VAL A 55 5.16 -13.60 19.81
N VAL A 56 5.96 -13.13 20.76
CA VAL A 56 6.61 -11.81 20.66
C VAL A 56 7.98 -11.93 20.02
N ARG A 57 8.27 -11.04 19.08
CA ARG A 57 9.57 -10.87 18.42
C ARG A 57 9.93 -9.40 18.35
N THR A 58 11.21 -9.08 18.16
CA THR A 58 11.70 -7.70 18.09
C THR A 58 12.29 -7.40 16.73
N GLU A 59 11.95 -6.21 16.18
CA GLU A 59 12.63 -5.62 15.02
C GLU A 59 13.41 -4.38 15.49
N PRO A 60 14.76 -4.42 15.48
CA PRO A 60 15.58 -3.33 15.99
C PRO A 60 15.56 -2.08 15.09
N LEU A 61 15.30 -2.23 13.78
CA LEU A 61 15.23 -1.10 12.87
C LEU A 61 13.90 -0.36 13.06
N ARG A 62 13.98 0.89 13.54
CA ARG A 62 12.80 1.72 13.78
C ARG A 62 12.00 1.97 12.51
N GLY A 63 10.68 1.86 12.60
CA GLY A 63 9.70 2.18 11.57
C GLY A 63 8.81 1.02 11.20
N LYS A 64 7.51 1.28 11.05
CA LYS A 64 6.46 0.27 10.79
C LYS A 64 6.75 -0.57 9.54
N GLY A 65 7.28 0.04 8.47
CA GLY A 65 7.65 -0.69 7.26
C GLY A 65 8.74 -1.73 7.49
N ASN A 66 9.74 -1.44 8.34
CA ASN A 66 10.78 -2.41 8.73
C ASN A 66 10.17 -3.60 9.48
N VAL A 67 9.24 -3.32 10.40
CA VAL A 67 8.50 -4.34 11.16
C VAL A 67 7.69 -5.23 10.22
N VAL A 68 6.91 -4.66 9.30
CA VAL A 68 6.10 -5.42 8.34
C VAL A 68 6.98 -6.30 7.44
N ARG A 69 8.11 -5.76 6.97
CA ARG A 69 9.09 -6.53 6.20
C ARG A 69 9.60 -7.74 6.98
N ARG A 70 9.94 -7.55 8.26
CA ARG A 70 10.42 -8.63 9.12
C ARG A 70 9.35 -9.69 9.35
N MET A 71 8.10 -9.29 9.63
CA MET A 71 6.97 -10.20 9.75
C MET A 71 6.78 -11.05 8.50
N PHE A 72 6.82 -10.44 7.32
CA PHE A 72 6.63 -11.15 6.04
C PHE A 72 7.77 -12.11 5.70
N ALA A 73 8.98 -11.82 6.22
CA ALA A 73 10.12 -12.73 6.08
C ALA A 73 10.05 -13.92 7.05
N ASP A 74 9.67 -13.67 8.30
CA ASP A 74 9.78 -14.65 9.38
C ASP A 74 8.55 -15.54 9.54
N VAL A 75 7.36 -15.05 9.14
CA VAL A 75 6.09 -15.76 9.35
C VAL A 75 5.66 -16.49 8.09
N GLU A 76 5.32 -17.76 8.23
CA GLU A 76 4.79 -18.61 7.18
C GLU A 76 3.34 -18.97 7.46
N ALA A 77 2.42 -18.57 6.57
CA ALA A 77 1.00 -18.86 6.65
C ALA A 77 0.35 -18.82 5.26
N ASP A 78 -0.87 -19.35 5.14
CA ASP A 78 -1.67 -19.22 3.91
C ASP A 78 -2.41 -17.90 3.86
N VAL A 79 -2.83 -17.40 5.02
CA VAL A 79 -3.54 -16.13 5.19
C VAL A 79 -2.88 -15.31 6.30
N TYR A 80 -2.63 -14.04 6.03
CA TYR A 80 -2.04 -13.09 6.96
C TYR A 80 -3.08 -12.02 7.32
N VAL A 81 -3.26 -11.79 8.60
CA VAL A 81 -4.11 -10.72 9.14
C VAL A 81 -3.21 -9.68 9.79
N LEU A 82 -2.97 -8.58 9.10
CA LEU A 82 -2.23 -7.43 9.64
C LEU A 82 -3.22 -6.51 10.36
N VAL A 83 -2.92 -6.15 11.60
CA VAL A 83 -3.71 -5.21 12.40
C VAL A 83 -2.81 -4.41 13.33
N ASP A 84 -3.11 -3.12 13.52
CA ASP A 84 -2.35 -2.25 14.44
C ASP A 84 -2.59 -2.63 15.91
N GLY A 85 -1.54 -2.47 16.73
CA GLY A 85 -1.55 -2.79 18.16
C GLY A 85 -2.26 -1.76 19.06
N ASP A 86 -2.76 -0.64 18.48
CA ASP A 86 -3.33 0.51 19.22
C ASP A 86 -4.79 0.33 19.69
N GLY A 87 -5.40 -0.81 19.35
CA GLY A 87 -6.75 -1.16 19.78
C GLY A 87 -7.87 -0.37 19.14
N THR A 88 -7.64 0.29 18.02
CA THR A 88 -8.65 1.07 17.30
C THR A 88 -9.50 0.25 16.35
N TYR A 89 -9.06 -0.95 15.97
CA TYR A 89 -9.76 -1.83 15.02
C TYR A 89 -10.58 -2.90 15.74
N ASP A 90 -11.76 -3.19 15.18
CA ASP A 90 -12.66 -4.25 15.68
C ASP A 90 -12.17 -5.64 15.27
N ALA A 91 -11.73 -6.42 16.24
CA ALA A 91 -11.29 -7.80 16.02
C ALA A 91 -12.42 -8.71 15.47
N ALA A 92 -13.68 -8.44 15.78
CA ALA A 92 -14.83 -9.22 15.30
C ALA A 92 -15.01 -9.15 13.78
N ALA A 93 -14.40 -8.20 13.10
CA ALA A 93 -14.39 -8.14 11.64
C ALA A 93 -13.44 -9.15 10.99
N ALA A 94 -12.41 -9.66 11.70
CA ALA A 94 -11.39 -10.56 11.13
C ALA A 94 -11.96 -11.82 10.46
N PRO A 95 -12.88 -12.58 11.07
CA PRO A 95 -13.44 -13.78 10.45
C PRO A 95 -14.13 -13.47 9.12
N ARG A 96 -14.91 -12.39 9.05
CA ARG A 96 -15.61 -11.98 7.83
C ARG A 96 -14.63 -11.56 6.73
N MET A 97 -13.53 -10.87 7.08
CA MET A 97 -12.50 -10.48 6.13
C MET A 97 -11.74 -11.70 5.59
N VAL A 98 -11.37 -12.65 6.47
CA VAL A 98 -10.72 -13.92 6.09
C VAL A 98 -11.64 -14.75 5.20
N GLN A 99 -12.91 -14.92 5.61
CA GLN A 99 -13.90 -15.66 4.84
C GLN A 99 -14.04 -15.07 3.42
N ARG A 100 -14.16 -13.76 3.31
CA ARG A 100 -14.27 -13.06 2.03
C ARG A 100 -13.05 -13.28 1.15
N LEU A 101 -11.83 -13.23 1.74
CA LEU A 101 -10.59 -13.50 0.99
C LEU A 101 -10.61 -14.91 0.39
N LEU A 102 -11.04 -15.91 1.17
CA LEU A 102 -11.05 -17.30 0.75
C LEU A 102 -12.15 -17.60 -0.27
N ASP A 103 -13.39 -17.14 -0.02
CA ASP A 103 -14.56 -17.43 -0.87
C ASP A 103 -14.47 -16.75 -2.23
N GLU A 104 -14.02 -15.50 -2.26
CA GLU A 104 -13.83 -14.73 -3.51
C GLU A 104 -12.42 -14.91 -4.11
N GLN A 105 -11.56 -15.74 -3.51
CA GLN A 105 -10.18 -15.98 -3.92
C GLN A 105 -9.37 -14.69 -4.11
N LEU A 106 -9.56 -13.74 -3.18
CA LEU A 106 -8.88 -12.46 -3.20
C LEU A 106 -7.43 -12.56 -2.69
N ASP A 107 -6.60 -11.60 -3.08
CA ASP A 107 -5.23 -11.47 -2.57
C ASP A 107 -5.10 -10.46 -1.46
N LEU A 108 -6.01 -9.49 -1.42
CA LEU A 108 -6.05 -8.44 -0.41
C LEU A 108 -7.49 -8.11 -0.08
N VAL A 109 -7.84 -8.14 1.20
CA VAL A 109 -9.07 -7.55 1.75
C VAL A 109 -8.68 -6.41 2.68
N ASN A 110 -9.10 -5.20 2.35
CA ASN A 110 -8.86 -4.00 3.15
C ASN A 110 -10.02 -3.77 4.12
N GLY A 111 -9.71 -3.54 5.39
CA GLY A 111 -10.70 -3.10 6.39
C GLY A 111 -10.88 -1.58 6.32
N ALA A 112 -11.87 -1.11 5.57
CA ALA A 112 -12.16 0.32 5.48
C ALA A 112 -12.72 0.85 6.80
N ARG A 113 -12.12 1.90 7.33
CA ARG A 113 -12.51 2.49 8.62
C ARG A 113 -13.83 3.25 8.50
N VAL A 114 -14.83 2.80 9.23
CA VAL A 114 -16.09 3.51 9.40
C VAL A 114 -16.19 3.92 10.86
N SER A 115 -16.19 5.23 11.13
CA SER A 115 -16.39 5.77 12.46
C SER A 115 -17.69 6.55 12.52
N SER A 116 -18.53 6.24 13.49
CA SER A 116 -19.74 7.01 13.83
C SER A 116 -19.42 8.24 14.71
N LEU A 117 -18.18 8.33 15.23
CA LEU A 117 -17.78 9.39 16.16
C LEU A 117 -17.02 10.48 15.41
N ALA A 118 -17.48 11.72 15.51
CA ALA A 118 -16.86 12.89 14.87
C ALA A 118 -15.42 13.15 15.36
N GLY A 119 -15.02 12.62 16.52
CA GLY A 119 -13.69 12.76 17.13
C GLY A 119 -12.63 11.76 16.67
N ALA A 120 -13.01 10.66 16.04
CA ALA A 120 -12.05 9.61 15.62
C ALA A 120 -11.11 10.05 14.48
N TYR A 121 -11.46 11.11 13.76
CA TYR A 121 -10.63 11.70 12.72
C TYR A 121 -10.17 13.11 13.10
N ARG A 122 -8.87 13.33 13.25
CA ARG A 122 -8.32 14.69 13.37
C ARG A 122 -8.57 15.49 12.10
N ALA A 123 -8.94 16.79 12.25
CA ALA A 123 -9.03 17.73 11.14
C ALA A 123 -7.70 17.74 10.35
N GLY A 124 -7.77 17.59 9.02
CA GLY A 124 -6.59 17.49 8.13
C GLY A 124 -6.21 16.07 7.71
N HIS A 125 -6.37 15.05 8.54
CA HIS A 125 -6.08 13.67 8.12
C HIS A 125 -7.10 13.13 7.10
N ARG A 126 -8.36 13.56 7.22
CA ARG A 126 -9.42 13.19 6.27
C ARG A 126 -9.15 13.73 4.87
N SER A 127 -8.72 14.99 4.77
CA SER A 127 -8.39 15.65 3.49
C SER A 127 -7.12 15.04 2.86
N GLY A 128 -6.10 14.73 3.67
CA GLY A 128 -4.87 14.09 3.20
C GLY A 128 -5.11 12.67 2.69
N ASN A 129 -5.90 11.87 3.41
CA ASN A 129 -6.29 10.52 2.95
C ASN A 129 -7.14 10.59 1.68
N ALA A 130 -8.11 11.51 1.61
CA ALA A 130 -8.95 11.70 0.42
C ALA A 130 -8.13 12.11 -0.81
N LEU A 131 -7.15 13.02 -0.66
CA LEU A 131 -6.26 13.42 -1.74
C LEU A 131 -5.40 12.26 -2.22
N LEU A 132 -4.79 11.50 -1.29
CA LEU A 132 -3.97 10.34 -1.61
C LEU A 132 -4.82 9.26 -2.30
N THR A 133 -6.00 8.96 -1.76
CA THR A 133 -6.95 8.00 -2.34
C THR A 133 -7.35 8.43 -3.76
N TRP A 134 -7.71 9.69 -3.97
CA TRP A 134 -8.04 10.22 -5.29
C TRP A 134 -6.88 10.10 -6.28
N MET A 135 -5.65 10.39 -5.86
CA MET A 135 -4.48 10.28 -6.74
C MET A 135 -4.14 8.84 -7.10
N VAL A 136 -4.19 7.92 -6.14
CA VAL A 136 -3.99 6.49 -6.41
C VAL A 136 -5.11 5.98 -7.31
N ALA A 137 -6.36 6.36 -7.06
CA ALA A 137 -7.49 6.03 -7.92
C ALA A 137 -7.31 6.54 -9.36
N ARG A 138 -6.77 7.76 -9.53
CA ARG A 138 -6.49 8.35 -10.84
C ARG A 138 -5.38 7.62 -11.61
N ILE A 139 -4.41 7.03 -10.91
CA ILE A 139 -3.25 6.33 -11.51
C ILE A 139 -3.56 4.85 -11.75
N PHE A 140 -4.22 4.17 -10.79
CA PHE A 140 -4.38 2.72 -10.75
C PHE A 140 -5.85 2.24 -10.85
N GLY A 141 -6.82 3.15 -10.82
CA GLY A 141 -8.25 2.85 -10.78
C GLY A 141 -8.84 2.91 -9.37
N ASP A 142 -10.14 3.20 -9.30
CA ASP A 142 -10.90 3.36 -8.06
C ASP A 142 -11.34 1.99 -7.52
N ARG A 143 -10.54 1.42 -6.63
CA ARG A 143 -10.81 0.12 -6.00
C ARG A 143 -10.84 0.15 -4.47
N PHE A 144 -10.37 1.23 -3.85
CA PHE A 144 -10.30 1.37 -2.40
C PHE A 144 -10.82 2.73 -1.95
N ARG A 145 -11.57 2.73 -0.86
CA ARG A 145 -12.08 3.95 -0.21
C ARG A 145 -11.14 4.45 0.90
N ASP A 146 -10.39 3.53 1.53
CA ASP A 146 -9.47 3.85 2.61
C ASP A 146 -8.09 3.22 2.37
N LEU A 147 -7.16 4.01 1.83
CA LEU A 147 -5.80 3.55 1.51
C LEU A 147 -4.88 3.41 2.73
N LEU A 148 -5.16 4.14 3.80
CA LEU A 148 -4.30 4.22 4.99
C LEU A 148 -4.79 3.32 6.13
N SER A 149 -5.67 2.35 5.85
CA SER A 149 -6.07 1.38 6.85
C SER A 149 -4.91 0.45 7.20
N GLY A 150 -4.65 0.30 8.50
CA GLY A 150 -3.72 -0.69 9.06
C GLY A 150 -4.34 -2.07 9.28
N TYR A 151 -5.61 -2.29 8.88
CA TYR A 151 -6.29 -3.57 9.02
C TYR A 151 -6.47 -4.25 7.66
N ARG A 152 -5.72 -5.31 7.43
CA ARG A 152 -5.67 -5.98 6.12
C ARG A 152 -5.60 -7.48 6.27
N VAL A 153 -6.29 -8.19 5.39
CA VAL A 153 -6.14 -9.64 5.22
C VAL A 153 -5.52 -9.90 3.87
N MET A 154 -4.45 -10.68 3.85
CA MET A 154 -3.61 -10.89 2.68
C MET A 154 -3.37 -12.37 2.43
N SER A 155 -3.33 -12.78 1.16
CA SER A 155 -2.95 -14.12 0.75
C SER A 155 -1.43 -14.32 0.86
N ARG A 156 -0.99 -15.58 0.92
CA ARG A 156 0.44 -15.94 0.85
C ARG A 156 1.11 -15.36 -0.38
N ARG A 157 0.49 -15.48 -1.56
CA ARG A 157 1.08 -14.98 -2.81
C ARG A 157 1.23 -13.46 -2.84
N PHE A 158 0.30 -12.72 -2.21
CA PHE A 158 0.45 -11.28 -1.99
C PHE A 158 1.70 -10.99 -1.16
N VAL A 159 1.80 -11.60 0.02
CA VAL A 159 2.88 -11.34 0.99
C VAL A 159 4.25 -11.72 0.41
N LYS A 160 4.37 -12.87 -0.25
CA LYS A 160 5.65 -13.35 -0.78
C LYS A 160 6.09 -12.66 -2.08
N SER A 161 5.19 -11.96 -2.78
CA SER A 161 5.53 -11.11 -3.93
C SER A 161 5.80 -9.65 -3.58
N PHE A 162 5.52 -9.26 -2.33
CA PHE A 162 5.65 -7.88 -1.87
C PHE A 162 7.10 -7.53 -1.46
N PRO A 163 7.74 -6.53 -2.08
CA PRO A 163 9.16 -6.25 -1.84
C PRO A 163 9.45 -5.48 -0.54
N ALA A 164 8.43 -4.89 0.12
CA ALA A 164 8.51 -4.14 1.38
C ALA A 164 9.68 -3.14 1.43
N VAL A 165 9.68 -2.15 0.55
CA VAL A 165 10.75 -1.15 0.42
C VAL A 165 10.59 0.01 1.41
N ALA A 166 9.34 0.38 1.74
CA ALA A 166 9.05 1.45 2.69
C ALA A 166 9.55 1.11 4.09
N THR A 167 10.08 2.10 4.79
CA THR A 167 10.59 1.93 6.15
C THR A 167 9.61 2.45 7.22
N GLY A 168 8.68 3.34 6.86
CA GLY A 168 7.76 4.03 7.77
C GLY A 168 6.29 3.68 7.53
N PHE A 169 5.43 4.66 7.81
CA PHE A 169 3.97 4.55 7.63
C PHE A 169 3.53 4.56 6.16
N GLU A 170 4.44 4.78 5.24
CA GLU A 170 4.17 4.68 3.80
C GLU A 170 3.86 3.22 3.37
N ILE A 171 4.10 2.27 4.26
CA ILE A 171 3.88 0.84 4.02
C ILE A 171 2.43 0.53 3.64
N GLU A 172 1.43 1.20 4.24
CA GLU A 172 0.02 1.00 3.90
C GLU A 172 -0.27 1.38 2.44
N THR A 173 0.32 2.48 2.00
CA THR A 173 0.22 2.93 0.60
C THR A 173 0.93 1.96 -0.32
N GLU A 174 2.13 1.51 0.05
CA GLU A 174 2.92 0.55 -0.75
C GLU A 174 2.20 -0.79 -0.93
N LEU A 175 1.58 -1.32 0.15
CA LEU A 175 0.75 -2.54 0.09
C LEU A 175 -0.40 -2.40 -0.92
N THR A 176 -1.09 -1.26 -0.89
CA THR A 176 -2.20 -1.00 -1.81
C THR A 176 -1.71 -0.86 -3.26
N VAL A 177 -0.63 -0.10 -3.47
CA VAL A 177 -0.06 0.10 -4.81
C VAL A 177 0.42 -1.22 -5.40
N HIS A 178 1.04 -2.09 -4.60
CA HIS A 178 1.47 -3.41 -5.04
C HIS A 178 0.31 -4.26 -5.58
N ALA A 179 -0.81 -4.30 -4.85
CA ALA A 179 -2.01 -5.02 -5.30
C ALA A 179 -2.53 -4.48 -6.64
N LEU A 180 -2.61 -3.15 -6.75
CA LEU A 180 -3.14 -2.47 -7.94
C LEU A 180 -2.19 -2.58 -9.15
N GLU A 181 -0.87 -2.47 -8.92
CA GLU A 181 0.17 -2.61 -9.95
C GLU A 181 0.14 -3.99 -10.61
N LEU A 182 0.03 -5.05 -9.82
CA LEU A 182 -0.06 -6.42 -10.31
C LEU A 182 -1.49 -6.83 -10.73
N ARG A 183 -2.48 -5.93 -10.58
CA ARG A 183 -3.90 -6.19 -10.85
C ARG A 183 -4.44 -7.40 -10.09
N MET A 184 -4.02 -7.55 -8.84
CA MET A 184 -4.49 -8.62 -7.98
C MET A 184 -6.00 -8.47 -7.71
N PRO A 185 -6.74 -9.57 -7.49
CA PRO A 185 -8.10 -9.51 -6.99
C PRO A 185 -8.11 -8.95 -5.56
N VAL A 186 -8.88 -7.88 -5.36
CA VAL A 186 -8.94 -7.14 -4.09
C VAL A 186 -10.38 -6.90 -3.67
N GLY A 187 -10.61 -6.83 -2.37
CA GLY A 187 -11.89 -6.50 -1.76
C GLY A 187 -11.75 -5.49 -0.63
N GLU A 188 -12.87 -4.91 -0.20
CA GLU A 188 -12.92 -3.98 0.91
C GLU A 188 -14.10 -4.31 1.82
N VAL A 189 -13.88 -4.36 3.13
CA VAL A 189 -14.90 -4.63 4.15
C VAL A 189 -14.94 -3.43 5.08
N GLU A 190 -16.11 -2.85 5.29
CA GLU A 190 -16.30 -1.80 6.29
C GLU A 190 -16.09 -2.38 7.68
N THR A 191 -15.19 -1.76 8.44
CA THR A 191 -14.84 -2.15 9.81
C THR A 191 -15.03 -0.97 10.75
N ARG A 192 -15.56 -1.25 11.94
CA ARG A 192 -15.68 -0.24 12.98
C ARG A 192 -14.29 0.22 13.40
N TYR A 193 -14.15 1.55 13.53
CA TYR A 193 -12.92 2.20 13.96
C TYR A 193 -13.22 3.03 15.20
N ASP A 194 -12.66 2.62 16.32
CA ASP A 194 -12.90 3.23 17.63
C ASP A 194 -11.80 4.26 17.96
N GLU A 195 -12.07 5.10 18.94
CA GLU A 195 -11.06 6.00 19.49
C GLU A 195 -10.00 5.21 20.25
N ARG A 196 -8.77 5.74 20.23
CA ARG A 196 -7.68 5.16 20.99
C ARG A 196 -7.99 5.18 22.47
N PRO A 197 -7.56 4.16 23.25
CA PRO A 197 -7.67 4.19 24.70
C PRO A 197 -7.02 5.44 25.30
N ALA A 198 -7.57 5.92 26.41
CA ALA A 198 -6.98 7.03 27.15
C ALA A 198 -5.53 6.67 27.57
N GLY A 199 -4.58 7.57 27.29
CA GLY A 199 -3.16 7.33 27.54
C GLY A 199 -2.32 6.90 26.32
N SER A 200 -2.94 6.44 25.22
CA SER A 200 -2.22 6.19 23.97
C SER A 200 -2.04 7.48 23.16
N VAL A 201 -0.79 7.82 22.81
CA VAL A 201 -0.46 9.05 22.07
C VAL A 201 -0.30 8.74 20.58
N SER A 202 -1.06 9.44 19.73
CA SER A 202 -0.87 9.34 18.28
C SER A 202 0.52 9.82 17.87
N LYS A 203 1.29 8.98 17.20
CA LYS A 203 2.66 9.27 16.72
C LYS A 203 2.69 10.11 15.44
N LEU A 204 1.52 10.51 14.90
CA LEU A 204 1.37 11.32 13.68
C LEU A 204 1.30 12.82 14.00
N ARG A 205 2.09 13.64 13.29
CA ARG A 205 2.14 15.12 13.43
C ARG A 205 1.56 15.81 12.20
N THR A 206 0.55 16.66 12.37
CA THR A 206 -0.34 17.17 11.30
C THR A 206 0.35 17.96 10.17
N TRP A 207 1.35 18.80 10.42
CA TRP A 207 2.02 19.61 9.38
C TRP A 207 3.14 18.85 8.64
N SER A 208 3.92 18.03 9.37
CA SER A 208 4.93 17.19 8.76
C SER A 208 4.30 16.08 7.88
N ASP A 209 3.08 15.68 8.22
CA ASP A 209 2.36 14.61 7.50
C ASP A 209 1.81 15.10 6.16
N GLY A 210 1.36 16.36 6.06
CA GLY A 210 0.93 16.95 4.78
C GLY A 210 2.08 16.98 3.75
N LEU A 211 3.27 17.45 4.15
CA LEU A 211 4.45 17.46 3.28
C LEU A 211 4.93 16.04 2.95
N ARG A 212 4.83 15.12 3.93
CA ARG A 212 5.15 13.70 3.72
C ARG A 212 4.21 13.07 2.69
N ILE A 213 2.89 13.35 2.76
CA ILE A 213 1.90 12.88 1.79
C ILE A 213 2.26 13.39 0.39
N VAL A 214 2.52 14.69 0.21
CA VAL A 214 2.91 15.24 -1.09
C VAL A 214 4.19 14.59 -1.61
N ARG A 215 5.20 14.42 -0.74
CA ARG A 215 6.46 13.73 -1.12
C ARG A 215 6.22 12.28 -1.53
N THR A 216 5.37 11.55 -0.79
CA THR A 216 5.00 10.17 -1.11
C THR A 216 4.30 10.09 -2.46
N ILE A 217 3.40 11.03 -2.74
CA ILE A 217 2.70 11.15 -4.02
C ILE A 217 3.69 11.38 -5.18
N VAL A 218 4.55 12.38 -5.06
CA VAL A 218 5.55 12.70 -6.09
C VAL A 218 6.48 11.51 -6.31
N ARG A 219 6.93 10.87 -5.22
CA ARG A 219 7.74 9.67 -5.28
C ARG A 219 7.00 8.53 -5.99
N LEU A 220 5.73 8.29 -5.64
CA LEU A 220 4.91 7.26 -6.24
C LEU A 220 4.71 7.46 -7.74
N VAL A 221 4.38 8.69 -8.17
CA VAL A 221 4.24 9.03 -9.60
C VAL A 221 5.56 8.83 -10.34
N LYS A 222 6.68 9.29 -9.75
CA LYS A 222 8.02 9.13 -10.32
C LYS A 222 8.43 7.67 -10.47
N GLU A 223 8.11 6.82 -9.47
CA GLU A 223 8.51 5.41 -9.45
C GLU A 223 7.59 4.52 -10.29
N GLU A 224 6.29 4.82 -10.32
CA GLU A 224 5.29 3.97 -10.99
C GLU A 224 4.91 4.45 -12.39
N ARG A 225 5.08 5.74 -12.69
CA ARG A 225 4.77 6.34 -14.00
C ARG A 225 5.90 7.28 -14.47
N PRO A 226 7.16 6.80 -14.51
CA PRO A 226 8.31 7.65 -14.76
C PRO A 226 8.23 8.36 -16.11
N LEU A 227 7.77 7.69 -17.16
CA LEU A 227 7.63 8.31 -18.47
C LEU A 227 6.69 9.53 -18.44
N GLN A 228 5.53 9.42 -17.78
CA GLN A 228 4.58 10.53 -17.68
C GLN A 228 5.14 11.68 -16.85
N PHE A 229 5.85 11.38 -15.75
CA PHE A 229 6.48 12.37 -14.89
C PHE A 229 7.57 13.16 -15.63
N PHE A 230 8.50 12.47 -16.27
CA PHE A 230 9.60 13.11 -16.99
C PHE A 230 9.15 13.76 -18.29
N PHE A 231 8.11 13.23 -18.94
CA PHE A 231 7.48 13.86 -20.10
C PHE A 231 6.88 15.23 -19.74
N ALA A 232 6.19 15.35 -18.61
CA ALA A 232 5.65 16.63 -18.17
C ALA A 232 6.77 17.69 -17.94
N ILE A 233 7.89 17.26 -17.32
CA ILE A 233 9.07 18.12 -17.14
C ILE A 233 9.68 18.50 -18.51
N ALA A 234 9.86 17.53 -19.38
CA ALA A 234 10.42 17.76 -20.72
C ALA A 234 9.54 18.72 -21.53
N ALA A 235 8.23 18.57 -21.50
CA ALA A 235 7.28 19.45 -22.17
C ALA A 235 7.32 20.89 -21.62
N ALA A 236 7.42 21.05 -20.31
CA ALA A 236 7.56 22.37 -19.68
C ALA A 236 8.88 23.05 -20.05
N LEU A 237 10.00 22.31 -20.04
CA LEU A 237 11.31 22.83 -20.45
C LEU A 237 11.34 23.16 -21.94
N ALA A 238 10.78 22.31 -22.80
CA ALA A 238 10.68 22.57 -24.23
C ALA A 238 9.85 23.82 -24.53
N ALA A 239 8.72 23.99 -23.87
CA ALA A 239 7.89 25.20 -23.99
C ALA A 239 8.67 26.45 -23.54
N ALA A 240 9.37 26.39 -22.41
CA ALA A 240 10.22 27.49 -21.94
C ALA A 240 11.34 27.82 -22.95
N SER A 241 11.99 26.80 -23.51
CA SER A 241 13.00 26.98 -24.55
C SER A 241 12.46 27.67 -25.80
N ILE A 242 11.28 27.24 -26.28
CA ILE A 242 10.62 27.86 -27.44
C ILE A 242 10.26 29.33 -27.15
N ILE A 243 9.72 29.63 -25.97
CA ILE A 243 9.40 31.02 -25.55
C ILE A 243 10.68 31.89 -25.55
N LEU A 244 11.80 31.37 -25.04
CA LEU A 244 13.08 32.08 -25.03
C LEU A 244 13.67 32.25 -26.44
N ALA A 245 13.53 31.26 -27.32
CA ALA A 245 14.03 31.29 -28.69
C ALA A 245 13.22 32.23 -29.59
N TRP A 246 11.93 32.41 -29.33
CA TRP A 246 11.01 33.15 -30.18
C TRP A 246 11.48 34.57 -30.53
N PRO A 247 11.84 35.45 -29.56
CA PRO A 247 12.34 36.79 -29.87
C PRO A 247 13.67 36.77 -30.60
N VAL A 248 14.53 35.75 -30.40
CA VAL A 248 15.80 35.59 -31.12
C VAL A 248 15.54 35.31 -32.60
N LEU A 249 14.58 34.40 -32.89
CA LEU A 249 14.21 34.09 -34.27
C LEU A 249 13.58 35.28 -35.00
N GLN A 250 12.67 36.02 -34.34
CA GLN A 250 12.09 37.22 -34.95
C GLN A 250 13.11 38.31 -35.27
N GLU A 251 14.12 38.47 -34.41
CA GLU A 251 15.17 39.48 -34.64
C GLU A 251 16.12 39.03 -35.76
N TYR A 252 16.41 37.74 -35.85
CA TYR A 252 17.18 37.14 -36.94
C TYR A 252 16.46 37.29 -38.29
N GLU A 253 15.16 37.05 -38.38
CA GLU A 253 14.37 37.22 -39.61
C GLU A 253 14.34 38.69 -40.09
N ARG A 254 14.44 39.66 -39.18
CA ARG A 254 14.42 41.09 -39.50
C ARG A 254 15.79 41.65 -39.88
N THR A 255 16.84 41.17 -39.23
CA THR A 255 18.18 41.80 -39.29
C THR A 255 19.24 40.91 -39.87
N GLY A 256 19.02 39.60 -40.02
CA GLY A 256 20.03 38.61 -40.37
C GLY A 256 21.09 38.38 -39.27
N LEU A 257 20.95 38.99 -38.13
CA LEU A 257 21.90 38.93 -37.01
C LEU A 257 21.27 38.30 -35.75
N VAL A 258 22.12 37.81 -34.83
CA VAL A 258 21.71 37.23 -33.54
C VAL A 258 22.25 38.10 -32.38
N PRO A 259 21.73 39.32 -32.15
CA PRO A 259 22.24 40.21 -31.10
C PRO A 259 22.05 39.62 -29.67
N ARG A 260 21.01 38.83 -29.49
CA ARG A 260 20.69 38.15 -28.19
C ARG A 260 21.38 36.81 -28.07
N PHE A 261 22.70 36.76 -28.37
CA PHE A 261 23.48 35.52 -28.33
C PHE A 261 23.39 34.76 -26.99
N PRO A 262 23.47 35.40 -25.79
CA PRO A 262 23.28 34.70 -24.52
C PRO A 262 21.90 33.99 -24.38
N THR A 263 20.84 34.63 -24.89
CA THR A 263 19.48 34.03 -24.87
C THR A 263 19.40 32.84 -25.82
N ALA A 264 20.06 32.90 -26.99
CA ALA A 264 20.11 31.77 -27.92
C ALA A 264 20.82 30.56 -27.30
N ILE A 265 21.95 30.77 -26.61
CA ILE A 265 22.66 29.71 -25.88
C ILE A 265 21.77 29.14 -24.76
N LEU A 266 21.14 30.00 -23.97
CA LEU A 266 20.27 29.57 -22.89
C LEU A 266 19.10 28.73 -23.41
N SER A 267 18.43 29.17 -24.48
CA SER A 267 17.30 28.41 -25.06
C SER A 267 17.74 27.03 -25.55
N THR A 268 18.90 26.94 -26.21
CA THR A 268 19.50 25.66 -26.65
C THR A 268 19.81 24.76 -25.44
N GLY A 269 20.44 25.32 -24.40
CA GLY A 269 20.71 24.57 -23.15
C GLY A 269 19.44 24.01 -22.49
N VAL A 270 18.38 24.81 -22.44
CA VAL A 270 17.08 24.37 -21.90
C VAL A 270 16.46 23.26 -22.78
N MET A 271 16.56 23.34 -24.10
CA MET A 271 16.09 22.29 -25.01
C MET A 271 16.86 20.98 -24.83
N ILE A 272 18.18 21.05 -24.63
CA ILE A 272 18.98 19.85 -24.31
C ILE A 272 18.51 19.23 -22.99
N LEU A 273 18.25 20.02 -21.95
CA LEU A 273 17.73 19.51 -20.69
C LEU A 273 16.33 18.88 -20.87
N ALA A 274 15.47 19.44 -21.73
CA ALA A 274 14.19 18.83 -22.07
C ALA A 274 14.37 17.43 -22.71
N SER A 275 15.30 17.33 -23.69
CA SER A 275 15.61 16.05 -24.36
C SER A 275 16.19 15.01 -23.39
N LEU A 276 17.10 15.43 -22.51
CA LEU A 276 17.66 14.56 -21.46
C LEU A 276 16.58 14.07 -20.48
N SER A 277 15.68 14.98 -20.09
CA SER A 277 14.55 14.60 -19.22
C SER A 277 13.67 13.53 -19.88
N LEU A 278 13.34 13.69 -21.16
CA LEU A 278 12.55 12.71 -21.91
C LEU A 278 13.28 11.35 -22.00
N THR A 279 14.58 11.37 -22.31
CA THR A 279 15.41 10.15 -22.33
C THR A 279 15.43 9.44 -20.98
N CYS A 280 15.60 10.19 -19.88
CA CYS A 280 15.48 9.63 -18.53
C CYS A 280 14.12 8.96 -18.30
N GLY A 281 13.05 9.57 -18.80
CA GLY A 281 11.71 9.00 -18.74
C GLY A 281 11.60 7.63 -19.40
N PHE A 282 12.13 7.48 -20.61
CA PHE A 282 12.14 6.20 -21.34
C PHE A 282 12.97 5.12 -20.63
N VAL A 283 14.17 5.48 -20.17
CA VAL A 283 15.07 4.54 -19.48
C VAL A 283 14.41 4.04 -18.20
N LEU A 284 13.86 4.96 -17.37
CA LEU A 284 13.23 4.60 -16.11
C LEU A 284 11.92 3.82 -16.31
N ASP A 285 11.15 4.07 -17.38
CA ASP A 285 9.96 3.28 -17.71
C ASP A 285 10.33 1.83 -18.03
N THR A 286 11.41 1.61 -18.77
CA THR A 286 11.93 0.27 -19.06
C THR A 286 12.35 -0.46 -17.77
N VAL A 287 13.07 0.22 -16.88
CA VAL A 287 13.47 -0.33 -15.57
C VAL A 287 12.24 -0.67 -14.72
N THR A 288 11.23 0.21 -14.71
CA THR A 288 9.98 -0.03 -13.95
C THR A 288 9.22 -1.24 -14.49
N ARG A 289 9.17 -1.43 -15.81
CA ARG A 289 8.57 -2.65 -16.41
C ARG A 289 9.29 -3.91 -15.96
N GLY A 290 10.62 -3.94 -16.00
CA GLY A 290 11.40 -5.08 -15.50
C GLY A 290 11.14 -5.39 -14.02
N ARG A 291 11.04 -4.35 -13.15
CA ARG A 291 10.66 -4.56 -11.74
C ARG A 291 9.27 -5.17 -11.59
N ARG A 292 8.28 -4.73 -12.38
CA ARG A 292 6.92 -5.29 -12.38
C ARG A 292 6.89 -6.74 -12.84
N GLU A 293 7.67 -7.08 -13.86
CA GLU A 293 7.81 -8.46 -14.33
C GLU A 293 8.39 -9.37 -13.24
N MET A 294 9.41 -8.92 -12.52
CA MET A 294 9.97 -9.66 -11.39
C MET A 294 8.95 -9.91 -10.28
N LYS A 295 8.22 -8.89 -9.85
CA LYS A 295 7.13 -9.02 -8.87
C LYS A 295 6.07 -10.02 -9.35
N ARG A 296 5.69 -9.95 -10.63
CA ARG A 296 4.71 -10.85 -11.22
C ARG A 296 5.20 -12.30 -11.26
N LEU A 297 6.47 -12.53 -11.55
CA LEU A 297 7.06 -13.87 -11.51
C LEU A 297 7.04 -14.46 -10.10
N HIS A 298 7.35 -13.65 -9.07
CA HIS A 298 7.22 -14.09 -7.68
C HIS A 298 5.77 -14.42 -7.32
N TYR A 299 4.82 -13.57 -7.70
CA TYR A 299 3.39 -13.81 -7.50
C TYR A 299 2.92 -15.12 -8.15
N LEU A 300 3.35 -15.41 -9.38
CA LEU A 300 2.94 -16.61 -10.11
C LEU A 300 3.57 -17.92 -9.56
N ARG A 301 4.63 -17.84 -8.76
CA ARG A 301 5.25 -18.99 -8.11
C ARG A 301 4.47 -19.48 -6.88
N GLU A 302 3.71 -18.61 -6.26
CA GLU A 302 2.98 -18.89 -5.03
C GLU A 302 1.59 -19.44 -5.33
N ARG A 303 1.10 -20.33 -4.43
CA ARG A 303 -0.23 -20.93 -4.56
C ARG A 303 -1.32 -19.90 -4.32
N ALA A 304 -2.44 -20.04 -5.05
CA ALA A 304 -3.65 -19.27 -4.80
C ALA A 304 -4.23 -19.62 -3.41
N PRO A 305 -4.93 -18.69 -2.76
CA PRO A 305 -5.70 -18.99 -1.56
C PRO A 305 -6.74 -20.08 -1.90
N VAL A 306 -6.74 -21.15 -1.10
CA VAL A 306 -7.67 -22.27 -1.30
C VAL A 306 -8.86 -22.04 -0.40
N PRO A 307 -10.10 -22.09 -0.90
CA PRO A 307 -11.29 -22.03 -0.07
C PRO A 307 -11.25 -23.15 0.97
N ALA A 308 -11.70 -22.88 2.20
CA ALA A 308 -11.97 -23.94 3.14
C ALA A 308 -12.93 -24.93 2.46
N ALA A 309 -12.56 -26.23 2.42
CA ALA A 309 -13.37 -27.24 1.77
C ALA A 309 -14.74 -27.35 2.48
N HIS A 310 -15.67 -26.49 2.10
CA HIS A 310 -17.08 -26.74 2.31
C HIS A 310 -17.41 -27.93 1.42
N GLY A 311 -17.90 -29.04 2.02
CA GLY A 311 -18.22 -30.26 1.34
C GLY A 311 -18.99 -29.97 0.05
N VAL A 312 -18.32 -30.11 -1.08
CA VAL A 312 -18.94 -30.06 -2.38
C VAL A 312 -19.81 -31.28 -2.48
N SER A 313 -21.10 -31.13 -2.11
CA SER A 313 -22.15 -32.06 -2.50
C SER A 313 -22.26 -31.96 -4.01
N SER A 314 -21.49 -32.78 -4.70
CA SER A 314 -21.53 -32.92 -6.15
C SER A 314 -22.82 -33.65 -6.54
N THR A 315 -23.93 -32.94 -6.60
CA THR A 315 -25.10 -33.37 -7.34
C THR A 315 -24.90 -32.95 -8.80
N ILE A 316 -24.00 -33.64 -9.49
CA ILE A 316 -24.03 -33.67 -10.96
C ILE A 316 -25.23 -34.54 -11.33
N GLN A 317 -26.37 -33.89 -11.52
CA GLN A 317 -27.55 -34.46 -12.14
C GLN A 317 -27.21 -34.78 -13.60
N ARG A 318 -26.79 -36.03 -13.85
CA ARG A 318 -26.73 -36.57 -15.23
C ARG A 318 -28.14 -36.48 -15.82
N ARG A 319 -28.39 -35.47 -16.61
CA ARG A 319 -29.52 -35.48 -17.56
C ARG A 319 -29.28 -36.62 -18.53
N GLY A 320 -29.96 -37.73 -18.31
CA GLY A 320 -30.03 -38.82 -19.25
C GLY A 320 -30.66 -38.30 -20.55
N VAL A 321 -29.90 -38.40 -21.63
CA VAL A 321 -30.42 -38.32 -22.97
C VAL A 321 -31.10 -39.67 -23.23
N SER A 322 -32.43 -39.73 -23.04
CA SER A 322 -33.21 -40.85 -23.55
C SER A 322 -33.43 -40.56 -25.05
N GLY A 323 -32.73 -41.33 -25.87
CA GLY A 323 -33.06 -41.49 -27.27
C GLY A 323 -34.35 -42.31 -27.38
N SER A 324 -35.27 -41.88 -28.21
CA SER A 324 -36.31 -42.70 -28.76
C SER A 324 -36.36 -42.50 -30.28
N THR A 325 -36.00 -43.55 -30.94
CA THR A 325 -36.44 -43.98 -32.29
C THR A 325 -37.02 -42.95 -33.22
#